data_2fd07d4bbf4d94e86c6d8568b572e2c1
#
_entry.id   2fd07d4bbf4d94e86c6d8568b572e2c1
#
_cell.length_a   1.000
_cell.length_b   1.000
_cell.length_c   1.000
_cell.angle_alpha   90.00
_cell.angle_beta   90.00
_cell.angle_gamma   90.00
#
_symmetry.space_group_name_H-M   'P 1'
#
loop_
_entity.id
_entity.type
_entity.pdbx_description
1 polymer ?
#
loop_
_entity_poly.entity_id
_entity_poly.type
_entity_poly.pdbx_seq_one_letter_code
_entity_poly.pdbx_strand_id
1 'polypeptide(L)'
;MLNAVGREIPEEILERTGKEVFQGNNYKDGKAFQKASPKVTPVMRNDHDKMVKDIHEALVKCNAHDGMTVSFHHHFREGDLVVCMVMEEIHKMGIKNITLSASSLGKAHDALVPMIEDGTIVNIESSGVRGKIGDAISHGKLKGLATMRSHGGRVRAIETGETHVDIAFIGAPSCDEYGNCSGMGGKTNCGVLSYAYVDAEMADYVVAVTDCLVAYPNYPAEINQTKVDYVCVVDQIGIPEKIATGAAKPTTDQRKLLMAEYCTQVVANTPYFKDGFSYQTGVGGASIASTISLSKIMEEKNIHMGLGVGGLTKPMCELLDRGLARKLVDTQDFDLDAVNNVASNPNHFPISAGEYASPMNKGAFVNKLDYVILASLEVDTHFNCNVVVGSDGIITGAQGGHPDTAQGAKCTIVIAPLLQGRIPAICTDVTTVTTPGESVDIVVTDYGVAVNPRRPDLLEALKAADCVPLKTIEELRDIAYSIVGEPEKVQFGDRIVGIIEARDGTVMDVVREVKPFSFRED
;
A
#
# COMPACT_ATOMS: atom_id res chain seq x y z
N MET A 1 15.42 -22.58 -0.93
CA MET A 1 16.19 -22.00 0.22
C MET A 1 15.20 -21.53 1.27
N LEU A 2 15.36 -21.96 2.54
CA LEU A 2 14.45 -21.57 3.63
C LEU A 2 14.78 -20.14 4.12
N ASN A 3 13.76 -19.30 4.31
CA ASN A 3 13.91 -17.93 4.81
C ASN A 3 13.55 -17.79 6.31
N ALA A 4 13.66 -16.58 6.86
CA ALA A 4 13.45 -16.33 8.30
C ALA A 4 11.99 -16.50 8.79
N VAL A 5 11.01 -16.53 7.89
CA VAL A 5 9.60 -16.81 8.21
C VAL A 5 9.20 -18.25 7.91
N GLY A 6 10.17 -19.14 7.65
CA GLY A 6 9.93 -20.57 7.42
C GLY A 6 9.40 -20.91 6.02
N ARG A 7 9.47 -20.00 5.05
CA ARG A 7 9.06 -20.24 3.66
C ARG A 7 10.22 -20.76 2.83
N GLU A 8 9.94 -21.77 2.01
CA GLU A 8 10.91 -22.29 1.05
C GLU A 8 10.80 -21.51 -0.26
N ILE A 9 11.85 -20.73 -0.57
CA ILE A 9 11.96 -19.96 -1.79
C ILE A 9 12.78 -20.75 -2.81
N PRO A 10 12.23 -21.10 -3.99
CA PRO A 10 12.95 -21.82 -5.04
C PRO A 10 14.16 -21.05 -5.54
N GLU A 11 15.28 -21.77 -5.77
CA GLU A 11 16.52 -21.17 -6.26
C GLU A 11 16.34 -20.48 -7.63
N GLU A 12 15.54 -21.07 -8.52
CA GLU A 12 15.23 -20.50 -9.84
C GLU A 12 14.65 -19.07 -9.75
N ILE A 13 13.87 -18.78 -8.70
CA ILE A 13 13.31 -17.43 -8.48
C ILE A 13 14.39 -16.46 -8.01
N LEU A 14 15.29 -16.91 -7.14
CA LEU A 14 16.40 -16.09 -6.67
C LEU A 14 17.37 -15.77 -7.81
N GLU A 15 17.70 -16.75 -8.64
CA GLU A 15 18.52 -16.56 -9.85
C GLU A 15 17.84 -15.63 -10.86
N ARG A 16 16.54 -15.86 -11.15
CA ARG A 16 15.75 -15.05 -12.08
C ARG A 16 15.63 -13.60 -11.66
N THR A 17 15.48 -13.34 -10.37
CA THR A 17 15.24 -11.99 -9.82
C THR A 17 16.52 -11.31 -9.33
N GLY A 18 17.62 -12.05 -9.17
CA GLY A 18 18.87 -11.55 -8.57
C GLY A 18 18.72 -11.19 -7.08
N LYS A 19 17.72 -11.76 -6.39
CA LYS A 19 17.37 -11.42 -5.01
C LYS A 19 17.86 -12.46 -4.02
N GLU A 20 17.95 -12.03 -2.76
CA GLU A 20 18.23 -12.89 -1.60
C GLU A 20 16.93 -13.24 -0.89
N VAL A 21 16.95 -14.30 -0.07
CA VAL A 21 15.82 -14.64 0.80
C VAL A 21 15.75 -13.71 2.00
N PHE A 22 14.55 -13.48 2.52
CA PHE A 22 14.34 -12.67 3.72
C PHE A 22 15.02 -13.28 4.95
N GLN A 23 15.83 -12.47 5.65
CA GLN A 23 16.64 -12.87 6.81
C GLN A 23 16.09 -12.39 8.16
N GLY A 24 14.95 -11.69 8.16
CA GLY A 24 14.34 -11.08 9.34
C GLY A 24 14.54 -9.56 9.38
N ASN A 25 13.62 -8.88 10.07
CA ASN A 25 13.61 -7.42 10.19
C ASN A 25 14.75 -6.87 11.07
N ASN A 26 15.28 -7.70 11.98
CA ASN A 26 16.40 -7.34 12.86
C ASN A 26 17.76 -7.67 12.25
N TYR A 27 17.85 -7.80 10.95
CA TYR A 27 19.11 -7.96 10.24
C TYR A 27 20.00 -6.75 10.52
N LYS A 28 20.91 -6.92 11.47
CA LYS A 28 21.69 -5.81 12.07
C LYS A 28 22.77 -5.25 11.14
N ASP A 29 23.23 -6.05 10.21
CA ASP A 29 24.26 -5.66 9.25
C ASP A 29 23.66 -4.99 8.02
N GLY A 30 22.57 -4.28 8.22
CA GLY A 30 21.71 -3.68 7.24
C GLY A 30 22.41 -3.39 5.91
N LYS A 31 21.90 -4.00 4.85
CA LYS A 31 22.42 -3.82 3.49
C LYS A 31 22.54 -2.32 3.20
N ALA A 32 23.75 -1.85 2.93
CA ALA A 32 23.95 -0.50 2.47
C ALA A 32 23.33 -0.36 1.07
N PHE A 33 22.32 0.49 0.97
CA PHE A 33 21.73 0.82 -0.33
C PHE A 33 22.50 1.96 -0.99
N GLN A 34 22.64 1.88 -2.30
CA GLN A 34 23.18 2.96 -3.11
C GLN A 34 22.04 3.51 -3.99
N LYS A 35 21.85 4.83 -3.99
CA LYS A 35 20.93 5.48 -4.91
C LYS A 35 21.46 5.43 -6.33
N ALA A 36 20.58 5.10 -7.28
CA ALA A 36 20.87 5.25 -8.70
C ALA A 36 20.90 6.74 -9.10
N SER A 37 21.51 7.04 -10.22
CA SER A 37 21.41 8.37 -10.84
C SER A 37 20.42 8.27 -11.99
N PRO A 38 19.34 9.05 -11.99
CA PRO A 38 18.42 9.09 -13.11
C PRO A 38 19.12 9.64 -14.37
N LYS A 39 18.67 9.20 -15.52
CA LYS A 39 19.05 9.81 -16.78
C LYS A 39 18.35 11.15 -16.91
N VAL A 40 19.12 12.21 -17.14
CA VAL A 40 18.59 13.56 -17.29
C VAL A 40 18.89 14.07 -18.70
N THR A 41 17.85 14.53 -19.37
CA THR A 41 17.99 15.28 -20.63
C THR A 41 17.67 16.75 -20.33
N PRO A 42 18.68 17.58 -19.97
CA PRO A 42 18.41 18.95 -19.55
C PRO A 42 17.94 19.79 -20.75
N VAL A 43 16.90 20.55 -20.52
CA VAL A 43 16.47 21.58 -21.46
C VAL A 43 17.18 22.89 -21.14
N MET A 44 18.02 23.32 -22.06
CA MET A 44 18.85 24.52 -21.91
C MET A 44 18.27 25.74 -22.64
N ARG A 45 17.12 25.58 -23.31
CA ARG A 45 16.50 26.64 -24.12
C ARG A 45 15.32 27.23 -23.38
N ASN A 46 15.16 28.54 -23.49
CA ASN A 46 14.06 29.29 -22.88
C ASN A 46 12.78 29.31 -23.75
N ASP A 47 12.82 28.75 -24.96
CA ASP A 47 11.70 28.61 -25.87
C ASP A 47 11.16 27.17 -25.95
N HIS A 48 11.52 26.31 -24.98
CA HIS A 48 11.04 24.95 -24.92
C HIS A 48 9.56 24.89 -24.54
N ASP A 49 8.78 24.30 -25.43
CA ASP A 49 7.37 24.00 -25.16
C ASP A 49 7.22 22.56 -24.66
N LYS A 50 6.73 22.43 -23.41
CA LYS A 50 6.45 21.14 -22.80
C LYS A 50 5.06 20.60 -23.15
N MET A 51 4.21 21.41 -23.75
CA MET A 51 2.87 20.98 -24.11
C MET A 51 2.88 19.94 -25.22
N VAL A 52 2.09 18.90 -25.04
CA VAL A 52 1.79 17.89 -26.06
C VAL A 52 0.29 17.84 -26.30
N LYS A 53 -0.11 17.55 -27.53
CA LYS A 53 -1.53 17.57 -27.92
C LYS A 53 -2.34 16.41 -27.34
N ASP A 54 -1.69 15.25 -27.16
CA ASP A 54 -2.34 14.01 -26.70
C ASP A 54 -1.31 13.01 -26.13
N ILE A 55 -1.79 11.89 -25.57
CA ILE A 55 -0.96 10.82 -25.02
C ILE A 55 -0.07 10.16 -26.10
N HIS A 56 -0.55 10.08 -27.35
CA HIS A 56 0.24 9.53 -28.45
C HIS A 56 1.51 10.35 -28.69
N GLU A 57 1.37 11.66 -28.80
CA GLU A 57 2.52 12.56 -28.98
C GLU A 57 3.48 12.50 -27.79
N ALA A 58 2.95 12.42 -26.56
CA ALA A 58 3.76 12.23 -25.36
C ALA A 58 4.61 10.95 -25.45
N LEU A 59 3.99 9.82 -25.79
CA LEU A 59 4.69 8.53 -25.95
C LEU A 59 5.78 8.59 -27.04
N VAL A 60 5.48 9.21 -28.18
CA VAL A 60 6.47 9.39 -29.27
C VAL A 60 7.65 10.24 -28.79
N LYS A 61 7.39 11.38 -28.14
CA LYS A 61 8.45 12.27 -27.63
C LYS A 61 9.28 11.64 -26.50
N CYS A 62 8.68 10.78 -25.70
CA CYS A 62 9.37 9.98 -24.68
C CYS A 62 10.05 8.73 -25.24
N ASN A 63 10.09 8.54 -26.55
CA ASN A 63 10.72 7.38 -27.19
C ASN A 63 10.18 6.04 -26.67
N ALA A 64 8.85 5.92 -26.57
CA ALA A 64 8.19 4.69 -26.12
C ALA A 64 8.58 3.50 -27.01
N HIS A 65 8.90 2.36 -26.40
CA HIS A 65 9.45 1.18 -27.08
C HIS A 65 9.08 -0.13 -26.38
N ASP A 66 9.28 -1.25 -27.07
CA ASP A 66 9.10 -2.59 -26.52
C ASP A 66 10.04 -2.82 -25.32
N GLY A 67 9.50 -3.42 -24.26
CA GLY A 67 10.27 -3.78 -23.07
C GLY A 67 10.44 -2.66 -22.06
N MET A 68 9.93 -1.44 -22.33
CA MET A 68 10.00 -0.33 -21.36
C MET A 68 9.21 -0.58 -20.08
N THR A 69 9.58 0.10 -19.02
CA THR A 69 8.81 0.19 -17.78
C THR A 69 8.03 1.49 -17.75
N VAL A 70 6.71 1.39 -17.62
CA VAL A 70 5.82 2.55 -17.49
C VAL A 70 5.29 2.61 -16.06
N SER A 71 5.40 3.79 -15.45
CA SER A 71 5.05 3.98 -14.05
C SER A 71 3.80 4.83 -13.87
N PHE A 72 3.00 4.46 -12.85
CA PHE A 72 1.76 5.12 -12.46
C PHE A 72 1.59 5.15 -10.95
N HIS A 73 0.64 5.97 -10.50
CA HIS A 73 0.26 6.07 -9.10
C HIS A 73 -1.28 5.98 -8.93
N HIS A 74 -1.75 5.71 -7.70
CA HIS A 74 -3.15 5.35 -7.46
C HIS A 74 -3.93 6.34 -6.58
N HIS A 75 -3.70 7.65 -6.71
CA HIS A 75 -4.38 8.67 -5.88
C HIS A 75 -5.90 8.64 -6.05
N PHE A 76 -6.38 8.41 -7.27
CA PHE A 76 -7.82 8.29 -7.56
C PHE A 76 -8.41 6.93 -7.20
N ARG A 77 -7.59 5.94 -6.83
CA ARG A 77 -8.02 4.59 -6.43
C ARG A 77 -8.94 3.96 -7.49
N GLU A 78 -10.20 3.64 -7.13
CA GLU A 78 -11.20 3.06 -8.06
C GLU A 78 -11.75 4.10 -9.06
N GLY A 79 -11.34 5.35 -8.95
CA GLY A 79 -11.67 6.43 -9.87
C GLY A 79 -10.59 6.78 -10.88
N ASP A 80 -9.45 6.06 -10.91
CA ASP A 80 -8.38 6.34 -11.86
C ASP A 80 -8.79 6.09 -13.32
N LEU A 81 -8.40 7.00 -14.21
CA LEU A 81 -8.60 6.89 -15.66
C LEU A 81 -7.27 6.94 -16.43
N VAL A 82 -6.19 7.41 -15.82
CA VAL A 82 -4.92 7.65 -16.51
C VAL A 82 -4.26 6.36 -16.95
N VAL A 83 -4.21 5.36 -16.08
CA VAL A 83 -3.58 4.07 -16.37
C VAL A 83 -4.16 3.43 -17.63
N CYS A 84 -5.49 3.29 -17.68
CA CYS A 84 -6.16 2.68 -18.83
C CYS A 84 -5.97 3.52 -20.11
N MET A 85 -6.09 4.84 -20.02
CA MET A 85 -5.92 5.77 -21.14
C MET A 85 -4.54 5.61 -21.80
N VAL A 86 -3.50 5.60 -20.99
CA VAL A 86 -2.11 5.47 -21.49
C VAL A 86 -1.84 4.08 -22.05
N MET A 87 -2.26 3.04 -21.33
CA MET A 87 -2.03 1.66 -21.75
C MET A 87 -2.81 1.28 -23.01
N GLU A 88 -4.00 1.82 -23.20
CA GLU A 88 -4.75 1.69 -24.46
C GLU A 88 -3.98 2.30 -25.65
N GLU A 89 -3.35 3.46 -25.44
CA GLU A 89 -2.57 4.08 -26.51
C GLU A 89 -1.28 3.30 -26.81
N ILE A 90 -0.57 2.82 -25.80
CA ILE A 90 0.58 1.90 -25.93
C ILE A 90 0.17 0.67 -26.75
N HIS A 91 -0.98 0.07 -26.42
CA HIS A 91 -1.51 -1.10 -27.13
C HIS A 91 -1.84 -0.79 -28.61
N LYS A 92 -2.47 0.37 -28.91
CA LYS A 92 -2.76 0.83 -30.28
C LYS A 92 -1.48 1.07 -31.10
N MET A 93 -0.41 1.55 -30.47
CA MET A 93 0.91 1.71 -31.09
C MET A 93 1.60 0.38 -31.38
N GLY A 94 1.07 -0.74 -30.90
CA GLY A 94 1.64 -2.07 -31.08
C GLY A 94 2.85 -2.37 -30.21
N ILE A 95 3.12 -1.54 -29.19
CA ILE A 95 4.24 -1.73 -28.27
C ILE A 95 3.93 -2.89 -27.33
N LYS A 96 4.93 -3.75 -27.08
CA LYS A 96 4.80 -5.02 -26.36
C LYS A 96 5.84 -5.16 -25.24
N ASN A 97 5.67 -6.21 -24.44
CA ASN A 97 6.61 -6.61 -23.37
C ASN A 97 6.77 -5.56 -22.26
N ILE A 98 5.72 -4.76 -21.99
CA ILE A 98 5.75 -3.70 -20.98
C ILE A 98 5.85 -4.29 -19.57
N THR A 99 6.70 -3.67 -18.73
CA THR A 99 6.61 -3.77 -17.27
C THR A 99 5.73 -2.64 -16.76
N LEU A 100 4.57 -2.99 -16.21
CA LEU A 100 3.64 -2.03 -15.59
C LEU A 100 4.00 -1.84 -14.11
N SER A 101 4.64 -0.71 -13.78
CA SER A 101 4.98 -0.34 -12.41
C SER A 101 3.94 0.65 -11.86
N ALA A 102 3.04 0.16 -11.02
CA ALA A 102 1.98 1.00 -10.44
C ALA A 102 1.96 0.88 -8.92
N SER A 103 1.77 2.00 -8.22
CA SER A 103 1.69 1.99 -6.76
C SER A 103 0.54 1.13 -6.22
N SER A 104 -0.56 0.96 -6.99
CA SER A 104 -1.60 -0.06 -6.77
C SER A 104 -2.48 -0.18 -8.02
N LEU A 105 -3.06 -1.36 -8.26
CA LEU A 105 -4.03 -1.64 -9.32
C LEU A 105 -5.33 -2.16 -8.72
N GLY A 106 -6.44 -1.53 -9.08
CA GLY A 106 -7.79 -1.87 -8.62
C GLY A 106 -8.71 -2.31 -9.74
N LYS A 107 -10.00 -2.45 -9.44
CA LYS A 107 -11.03 -2.81 -10.42
C LYS A 107 -11.18 -1.78 -11.54
N ALA A 108 -10.82 -0.51 -11.29
CA ALA A 108 -10.77 0.53 -12.33
C ALA A 108 -9.90 0.13 -13.53
N HIS A 109 -8.94 -0.77 -13.31
CA HIS A 109 -7.96 -1.20 -14.30
C HIS A 109 -8.28 -2.57 -14.92
N ASP A 110 -9.45 -3.16 -14.66
CA ASP A 110 -9.85 -4.48 -15.19
C ASP A 110 -9.81 -4.56 -16.74
N ALA A 111 -9.89 -3.42 -17.43
CA ALA A 111 -9.74 -3.32 -18.89
C ALA A 111 -8.34 -3.70 -19.41
N LEU A 112 -7.33 -3.80 -18.54
CA LEU A 112 -5.97 -4.20 -18.91
C LEU A 112 -5.79 -5.72 -19.09
N VAL A 113 -6.74 -6.54 -18.67
CA VAL A 113 -6.63 -8.01 -18.77
C VAL A 113 -6.34 -8.51 -20.18
N PRO A 114 -6.99 -8.04 -21.26
CA PRO A 114 -6.62 -8.42 -22.63
C PRO A 114 -5.16 -8.12 -22.99
N MET A 115 -4.59 -7.03 -22.45
CA MET A 115 -3.20 -6.65 -22.67
C MET A 115 -2.20 -7.54 -21.92
N ILE A 116 -2.62 -8.15 -20.81
CA ILE A 116 -1.87 -9.19 -20.11
C ILE A 116 -1.88 -10.47 -20.94
N GLU A 117 -3.05 -10.88 -21.45
CA GLU A 117 -3.23 -12.12 -22.22
C GLU A 117 -2.48 -12.10 -23.57
N ASP A 118 -2.45 -10.96 -24.25
CA ASP A 118 -1.78 -10.83 -25.56
C ASP A 118 -0.27 -10.54 -25.43
N GLY A 119 0.23 -10.24 -24.22
CA GLY A 119 1.64 -9.95 -23.93
C GLY A 119 2.05 -8.51 -24.19
N THR A 120 1.13 -7.58 -24.26
CA THR A 120 1.44 -6.15 -24.15
C THR A 120 2.04 -5.86 -22.78
N ILE A 121 1.40 -6.37 -21.71
CA ILE A 121 1.92 -6.33 -20.34
C ILE A 121 2.48 -7.71 -19.99
N VAL A 122 3.76 -7.80 -19.67
CA VAL A 122 4.42 -9.06 -19.31
C VAL A 122 4.84 -9.13 -17.86
N ASN A 123 5.14 -8.00 -17.21
CA ASN A 123 5.43 -7.93 -15.79
C ASN A 123 4.56 -6.87 -15.11
N ILE A 124 4.26 -7.09 -13.85
CA ILE A 124 3.56 -6.12 -13.00
C ILE A 124 4.35 -5.94 -11.71
N GLU A 125 4.67 -4.69 -11.35
CA GLU A 125 5.25 -4.30 -10.09
C GLU A 125 4.28 -3.39 -9.35
N SER A 126 3.82 -3.80 -8.15
CA SER A 126 2.77 -3.07 -7.45
C SER A 126 2.79 -3.33 -5.95
N SER A 127 2.24 -2.41 -5.16
CA SER A 127 1.98 -2.69 -3.74
C SER A 127 0.71 -3.53 -3.55
N GLY A 128 -0.16 -3.59 -4.53
CA GLY A 128 -1.39 -4.37 -4.48
C GLY A 128 -2.09 -4.47 -5.81
N VAL A 129 -2.74 -5.62 -6.00
CA VAL A 129 -3.53 -5.90 -7.20
C VAL A 129 -4.88 -6.48 -6.77
N ARG A 130 -5.94 -5.99 -7.37
CA ARG A 130 -7.32 -6.42 -7.11
C ARG A 130 -8.08 -6.60 -8.41
N GLY A 131 -9.26 -7.19 -8.32
CA GLY A 131 -10.16 -7.36 -9.46
C GLY A 131 -9.66 -8.40 -10.45
N LYS A 132 -10.03 -8.27 -11.72
CA LYS A 132 -9.71 -9.26 -12.75
C LYS A 132 -8.22 -9.37 -13.09
N ILE A 133 -7.41 -8.35 -12.78
CA ILE A 133 -5.96 -8.42 -12.95
C ILE A 133 -5.37 -9.42 -11.96
N GLY A 134 -5.79 -9.38 -10.68
CA GLY A 134 -5.35 -10.35 -9.68
C GLY A 134 -5.74 -11.78 -10.07
N ASP A 135 -6.95 -11.97 -10.56
CA ASP A 135 -7.44 -13.24 -11.08
C ASP A 135 -6.58 -13.73 -12.27
N ALA A 136 -6.33 -12.86 -13.24
CA ALA A 136 -5.49 -13.19 -14.42
C ALA A 136 -4.05 -13.61 -14.03
N ILE A 137 -3.43 -12.91 -13.07
CA ILE A 137 -2.09 -13.27 -12.57
C ILE A 137 -2.15 -14.63 -11.88
N SER A 138 -3.12 -14.83 -10.97
CA SER A 138 -3.25 -16.06 -10.18
C SER A 138 -3.50 -17.30 -11.03
N HIS A 139 -4.12 -17.15 -12.20
CA HIS A 139 -4.31 -18.21 -13.19
C HIS A 139 -3.21 -18.26 -14.27
N GLY A 140 -2.06 -17.67 -14.00
CA GLY A 140 -0.88 -17.80 -14.87
C GLY A 140 -0.97 -17.10 -16.23
N LYS A 141 -1.89 -16.15 -16.44
CA LYS A 141 -2.04 -15.43 -17.70
C LYS A 141 -0.93 -14.40 -17.94
N LEU A 142 -0.34 -13.86 -16.87
CA LEU A 142 0.83 -12.99 -16.97
C LEU A 142 2.05 -13.81 -17.37
N LYS A 143 2.71 -13.45 -18.48
CA LYS A 143 3.84 -14.22 -19.03
C LYS A 143 5.09 -14.14 -18.14
N GLY A 144 5.32 -13.00 -17.51
CA GLY A 144 6.44 -12.73 -16.64
C GLY A 144 6.13 -13.00 -15.16
N LEU A 145 6.35 -11.99 -14.33
CA LEU A 145 6.22 -12.10 -12.88
C LEU A 145 5.47 -10.88 -12.29
N ALA A 146 4.62 -11.12 -11.30
CA ALA A 146 4.08 -10.06 -10.47
C ALA A 146 4.99 -9.87 -9.24
N THR A 147 5.61 -8.70 -9.10
CA THR A 147 6.39 -8.35 -7.91
C THR A 147 5.56 -7.47 -6.99
N MET A 148 5.19 -8.04 -5.84
CA MET A 148 4.39 -7.34 -4.85
C MET A 148 5.33 -6.69 -3.83
N ARG A 149 5.31 -5.36 -3.72
CA ARG A 149 6.17 -4.56 -2.84
C ARG A 149 5.34 -3.73 -1.87
N SER A 150 5.88 -3.44 -0.69
CA SER A 150 5.31 -2.40 0.17
C SER A 150 5.50 -1.01 -0.45
N HIS A 151 4.86 0.01 0.13
CA HIS A 151 5.05 1.39 -0.31
C HIS A 151 6.52 1.82 -0.20
N GLY A 152 7.16 1.54 0.95
CA GLY A 152 8.58 1.82 1.16
C GLY A 152 9.50 0.97 0.27
N GLY A 153 9.14 -0.29 0.05
CA GLY A 153 9.85 -1.21 -0.84
C GLY A 153 9.81 -0.76 -2.31
N ARG A 154 8.67 -0.24 -2.78
CA ARG A 154 8.56 0.33 -4.14
C ARG A 154 9.48 1.54 -4.31
N VAL A 155 9.45 2.46 -3.35
CA VAL A 155 10.34 3.63 -3.41
C VAL A 155 11.81 3.19 -3.40
N ARG A 156 12.18 2.25 -2.51
CA ARG A 156 13.54 1.68 -2.48
C ARG A 156 13.93 1.12 -3.84
N ALA A 157 13.07 0.31 -4.47
CA ALA A 157 13.38 -0.35 -5.74
C ALA A 157 13.64 0.68 -6.86
N ILE A 158 12.86 1.76 -6.92
CA ILE A 158 13.06 2.84 -7.89
C ILE A 158 14.32 3.66 -7.54
N GLU A 159 14.50 4.05 -6.27
CA GLU A 159 15.67 4.84 -5.85
C GLU A 159 17.02 4.09 -6.01
N THR A 160 17.01 2.76 -5.92
CA THR A 160 18.23 1.95 -6.15
C THR A 160 18.47 1.61 -7.61
N GLY A 161 17.51 1.88 -8.50
CA GLY A 161 17.56 1.48 -9.91
C GLY A 161 17.27 0.00 -10.15
N GLU A 162 16.82 -0.74 -9.12
CA GLU A 162 16.32 -2.11 -9.28
C GLU A 162 15.10 -2.13 -10.20
N THR A 163 14.19 -1.16 -10.02
CA THR A 163 13.17 -0.80 -11.00
C THR A 163 13.62 0.45 -11.73
N HIS A 164 14.06 0.29 -12.98
CA HIS A 164 14.29 1.42 -13.87
C HIS A 164 12.97 1.84 -14.49
N VAL A 165 12.61 3.12 -14.40
CA VAL A 165 11.38 3.68 -14.97
C VAL A 165 11.74 4.48 -16.22
N ASP A 166 11.28 4.02 -17.38
CA ASP A 166 11.50 4.73 -18.64
C ASP A 166 10.57 5.94 -18.75
N ILE A 167 9.27 5.76 -18.48
CA ILE A 167 8.28 6.83 -18.56
C ILE A 167 7.36 6.78 -17.34
N ALA A 168 7.26 7.89 -16.63
CA ALA A 168 6.28 8.08 -15.56
C ALA A 168 5.12 8.97 -16.02
N PHE A 169 3.89 8.50 -15.91
CA PHE A 169 2.68 9.28 -16.14
C PHE A 169 2.07 9.71 -14.80
N ILE A 170 1.93 11.01 -14.60
CA ILE A 170 1.44 11.61 -13.35
C ILE A 170 0.10 12.28 -13.60
N GLY A 171 -0.97 11.73 -13.06
CA GLY A 171 -2.29 12.37 -13.03
C GLY A 171 -2.26 13.53 -12.05
N ALA A 172 -2.31 14.76 -12.55
CA ALA A 172 -2.27 15.98 -11.75
C ALA A 172 -3.60 16.75 -11.84
N PRO A 173 -4.39 16.84 -10.76
CA PRO A 173 -5.64 17.62 -10.70
C PRO A 173 -5.51 19.08 -11.11
N SER A 174 -4.34 19.69 -10.92
CA SER A 174 -4.00 20.97 -11.51
C SER A 174 -2.53 20.98 -11.95
N CYS A 175 -2.26 21.60 -13.09
CA CYS A 175 -0.93 21.73 -13.66
C CYS A 175 -0.86 23.00 -14.51
N ASP A 176 0.30 23.68 -14.55
CA ASP A 176 0.55 24.74 -15.52
C ASP A 176 1.32 24.21 -16.75
N GLU A 177 1.49 25.05 -17.77
CA GLU A 177 2.17 24.70 -19.03
C GLU A 177 3.65 24.35 -18.87
N TYR A 178 4.26 24.65 -17.72
CA TYR A 178 5.64 24.29 -17.40
C TYR A 178 5.75 23.00 -16.57
N GLY A 179 4.63 22.45 -16.08
CA GLY A 179 4.62 21.20 -15.34
C GLY A 179 4.71 21.36 -13.82
N ASN A 180 4.29 22.50 -13.27
CA ASN A 180 4.09 22.61 -11.82
C ASN A 180 2.77 21.94 -11.46
N CYS A 181 2.84 20.76 -10.84
CA CYS A 181 1.70 19.90 -10.55
C CYS A 181 1.28 19.98 -9.09
N SER A 182 -0.03 19.93 -8.86
CA SER A 182 -0.62 19.77 -7.54
C SER A 182 -1.76 18.74 -7.59
N GLY A 183 -1.84 17.92 -6.55
CA GLY A 183 -2.98 17.02 -6.31
C GLY A 183 -4.21 17.74 -5.82
N MET A 184 -4.07 19.02 -5.46
CA MET A 184 -5.12 19.88 -4.97
C MET A 184 -5.58 20.85 -6.06
N GLY A 185 -6.84 21.23 -6.01
CA GLY A 185 -7.45 22.13 -7.01
C GLY A 185 -8.05 21.37 -8.19
N GLY A 186 -8.64 22.13 -9.13
CA GLY A 186 -9.32 21.55 -10.29
C GLY A 186 -10.60 20.75 -9.93
N LYS A 187 -11.20 20.18 -10.96
CA LYS A 187 -12.43 19.36 -10.83
C LYS A 187 -12.16 17.94 -10.31
N THR A 188 -10.92 17.49 -10.41
CA THR A 188 -10.48 16.13 -10.02
C THR A 188 -9.53 16.18 -8.81
N ASN A 189 -9.77 17.06 -7.86
CA ASN A 189 -8.99 17.14 -6.64
C ASN A 189 -8.86 15.76 -5.97
N CYS A 190 -7.62 15.30 -5.72
CA CYS A 190 -7.32 14.00 -5.11
C CYS A 190 -6.49 14.11 -3.82
N GLY A 191 -6.16 15.33 -3.39
CA GLY A 191 -5.29 15.55 -2.26
C GLY A 191 -3.81 15.45 -2.61
N VAL A 192 -3.05 14.58 -1.94
CA VAL A 192 -1.59 14.51 -2.07
C VAL A 192 -1.12 13.64 -3.24
N LEU A 193 -0.01 14.03 -3.91
CA LEU A 193 0.63 13.28 -5.01
C LEU A 193 1.80 12.39 -4.57
N SER A 194 1.93 12.11 -3.34
CA SER A 194 3.03 11.47 -2.61
C SER A 194 3.76 10.33 -3.34
N TYR A 195 3.01 9.35 -3.89
CA TYR A 195 3.62 8.20 -4.59
C TYR A 195 4.32 8.59 -5.88
N ALA A 196 3.87 9.68 -6.52
CA ALA A 196 4.43 10.18 -7.76
C ALA A 196 5.75 10.93 -7.58
N TYR A 197 6.13 11.30 -6.36
CA TYR A 197 7.37 12.05 -6.12
C TYR A 197 8.61 11.27 -6.54
N VAL A 198 8.70 9.98 -6.20
CA VAL A 198 9.83 9.14 -6.59
C VAL A 198 9.84 8.89 -8.10
N ASP A 199 8.66 8.74 -8.70
CA ASP A 199 8.53 8.58 -10.16
C ASP A 199 9.04 9.85 -10.88
N ALA A 200 8.62 11.04 -10.42
CA ALA A 200 9.09 12.31 -10.96
C ALA A 200 10.59 12.58 -10.75
N GLU A 201 11.20 11.97 -9.71
CA GLU A 201 12.61 12.15 -9.39
C GLU A 201 13.52 11.22 -10.20
N MET A 202 13.03 10.01 -10.55
CA MET A 202 13.89 8.90 -10.96
C MET A 202 13.59 8.39 -12.39
N ALA A 203 12.43 8.72 -12.98
CA ALA A 203 12.12 8.30 -14.34
C ALA A 203 12.97 9.02 -15.39
N ASP A 204 13.24 8.35 -16.52
CA ASP A 204 13.93 8.96 -17.66
C ASP A 204 13.09 10.09 -18.29
N TYR A 205 11.77 9.89 -18.35
CA TYR A 205 10.80 10.90 -18.80
C TYR A 205 9.60 10.98 -17.85
N VAL A 206 9.11 12.17 -17.63
CA VAL A 206 7.96 12.46 -16.77
C VAL A 206 6.91 13.24 -17.56
N VAL A 207 5.72 12.67 -17.67
CA VAL A 207 4.56 13.27 -18.34
C VAL A 207 3.49 13.58 -17.30
N ALA A 208 3.21 14.88 -17.12
CA ALA A 208 2.04 15.32 -16.34
C ALA A 208 0.78 15.22 -17.21
N VAL A 209 -0.21 14.47 -16.74
CA VAL A 209 -1.53 14.37 -17.38
C VAL A 209 -2.52 15.12 -16.51
N THR A 210 -3.15 16.15 -17.06
CA THR A 210 -4.07 17.01 -16.30
C THR A 210 -5.37 17.25 -17.06
N ASP A 211 -6.44 17.46 -16.32
CA ASP A 211 -7.72 17.94 -16.86
C ASP A 211 -8.08 19.36 -16.39
N CYS A 212 -7.08 20.05 -15.80
CA CYS A 212 -7.20 21.42 -15.35
C CYS A 212 -5.85 22.14 -15.55
N LEU A 213 -5.65 22.69 -16.75
CA LEU A 213 -4.52 23.59 -17.03
C LEU A 213 -4.80 24.95 -16.39
N VAL A 214 -3.87 25.41 -15.54
CA VAL A 214 -3.99 26.69 -14.82
C VAL A 214 -2.89 27.66 -15.27
N ALA A 215 -3.08 28.95 -14.98
CA ALA A 215 -2.08 29.95 -15.29
C ALA A 215 -0.77 29.73 -14.49
N TYR A 216 0.36 29.93 -15.17
CA TYR A 216 1.68 29.90 -14.53
C TYR A 216 1.87 31.09 -13.54
N PRO A 217 2.50 30.86 -12.37
CA PRO A 217 2.98 29.59 -11.82
C PRO A 217 1.94 28.91 -10.92
N ASN A 218 1.77 27.58 -11.05
CA ASN A 218 0.93 26.78 -10.16
C ASN A 218 1.68 26.44 -8.87
N TYR A 219 1.69 27.35 -7.91
CA TYR A 219 2.38 27.17 -6.63
C TYR A 219 1.45 27.39 -5.42
N PRO A 220 1.67 26.61 -4.33
CA PRO A 220 2.74 25.63 -4.11
C PRO A 220 2.56 24.37 -4.96
N ALA A 221 3.63 23.93 -5.63
CA ALA A 221 3.64 22.71 -6.43
C ALA A 221 4.19 21.53 -5.62
N GLU A 222 3.50 20.40 -5.65
CA GLU A 222 3.99 19.17 -5.06
C GLU A 222 5.07 18.54 -5.94
N ILE A 223 4.90 18.59 -7.26
CA ILE A 223 5.91 18.23 -8.24
C ILE A 223 6.14 19.45 -9.09
N ASN A 224 7.37 19.98 -9.07
CA ASN A 224 7.66 21.23 -9.77
C ASN A 224 8.19 20.99 -11.19
N GLN A 225 8.13 22.05 -12.00
CA GLN A 225 8.51 22.06 -13.41
C GLN A 225 9.89 21.49 -13.72
N THR A 226 10.82 21.45 -12.77
CA THR A 226 12.19 20.95 -12.99
C THR A 226 12.26 19.44 -13.12
N LYS A 227 11.17 18.72 -12.82
CA LYS A 227 11.04 17.27 -12.85
C LYS A 227 10.10 16.75 -13.94
N VAL A 228 9.43 17.63 -14.67
CA VAL A 228 8.42 17.28 -15.68
C VAL A 228 8.94 17.63 -17.06
N ASP A 229 8.90 16.66 -17.98
CA ASP A 229 9.34 16.83 -19.37
C ASP A 229 8.19 17.34 -20.25
N TYR A 230 7.01 16.74 -20.10
CA TYR A 230 5.85 17.08 -20.92
C TYR A 230 4.57 17.21 -20.11
N VAL A 231 3.65 18.03 -20.63
CA VAL A 231 2.30 18.27 -20.06
C VAL A 231 1.25 17.93 -21.12
N CYS A 232 0.38 16.99 -20.78
CA CYS A 232 -0.72 16.55 -21.63
C CYS A 232 -2.05 16.92 -20.98
N VAL A 233 -2.88 17.70 -21.69
CA VAL A 233 -4.23 18.04 -21.25
C VAL A 233 -5.23 17.05 -21.81
N VAL A 234 -6.05 16.45 -20.95
CA VAL A 234 -7.11 15.50 -21.31
C VAL A 234 -8.45 15.94 -20.73
N ASP A 235 -9.54 15.31 -21.16
CA ASP A 235 -10.87 15.69 -20.70
C ASP A 235 -11.09 15.40 -19.21
N GLN A 236 -10.57 14.25 -18.72
CA GLN A 236 -10.72 13.81 -17.33
C GLN A 236 -9.62 12.80 -16.94
N ILE A 237 -9.01 13.02 -15.78
CA ILE A 237 -7.96 12.13 -15.24
C ILE A 237 -8.47 11.19 -14.15
N GLY A 238 -9.61 11.49 -13.53
CA GLY A 238 -10.13 10.69 -12.44
C GLY A 238 -11.56 11.05 -12.03
N ILE A 239 -12.11 10.26 -11.10
CA ILE A 239 -13.45 10.42 -10.51
C ILE A 239 -13.27 10.52 -8.99
N PRO A 240 -13.23 11.75 -8.41
CA PRO A 240 -12.94 11.97 -6.99
C PRO A 240 -13.88 11.21 -6.03
N GLU A 241 -15.16 11.06 -6.39
CA GLU A 241 -16.15 10.37 -5.58
C GLU A 241 -15.82 8.87 -5.38
N LYS A 242 -14.93 8.31 -6.23
CA LYS A 242 -14.48 6.92 -6.12
C LYS A 242 -13.15 6.78 -5.36
N ILE A 243 -12.58 7.86 -4.84
CA ILE A 243 -11.44 7.81 -3.91
C ILE A 243 -11.85 7.08 -2.64
N ALA A 244 -13.01 7.42 -2.06
CA ALA A 244 -13.58 6.71 -0.94
C ALA A 244 -14.13 5.35 -1.38
N THR A 245 -13.44 4.27 -1.04
CA THR A 245 -13.99 2.92 -1.18
C THR A 245 -14.93 2.59 -0.02
N GLY A 246 -15.82 1.61 -0.20
CA GLY A 246 -16.77 1.20 0.85
C GLY A 246 -16.15 0.78 2.18
N ALA A 247 -14.84 0.47 2.21
CA ALA A 247 -14.09 0.16 3.42
C ALA A 247 -13.78 1.42 4.27
N ALA A 248 -13.74 2.61 3.66
CA ALA A 248 -13.39 3.88 4.33
C ALA A 248 -14.60 4.51 5.06
N LYS A 249 -15.49 3.71 5.63
CA LYS A 249 -16.65 4.18 6.41
C LYS A 249 -16.68 3.53 7.79
N PRO A 250 -17.11 4.27 8.84
CA PRO A 250 -17.37 3.67 10.14
C PRO A 250 -18.33 2.48 10.00
N THR A 251 -18.03 1.41 10.73
CA THR A 251 -18.84 0.19 10.70
C THR A 251 -20.05 0.29 11.62
N THR A 252 -21.13 -0.41 11.26
CA THR A 252 -22.28 -0.69 12.14
C THR A 252 -22.36 -2.17 12.54
N ASP A 253 -21.44 -3.00 12.05
CA ASP A 253 -21.33 -4.41 12.41
C ASP A 253 -20.87 -4.54 13.87
N GLN A 254 -21.70 -5.17 14.71
CA GLN A 254 -21.47 -5.30 16.15
C GLN A 254 -20.15 -6.02 16.49
N ARG A 255 -19.76 -7.02 15.68
CA ARG A 255 -18.49 -7.72 15.86
C ARG A 255 -17.29 -6.79 15.61
N LYS A 256 -17.37 -5.99 14.55
CA LYS A 256 -16.32 -4.99 14.24
C LYS A 256 -16.27 -3.88 15.27
N LEU A 257 -17.42 -3.49 15.82
CA LEU A 257 -17.47 -2.51 16.95
C LEU A 257 -16.86 -3.10 18.21
N LEU A 258 -17.08 -4.38 18.52
CA LEU A 258 -16.45 -5.06 19.65
C LEU A 258 -14.92 -5.13 19.49
N MET A 259 -14.44 -5.49 18.28
CA MET A 259 -12.99 -5.47 17.99
C MET A 259 -12.41 -4.05 18.10
N ALA A 260 -13.15 -3.04 17.66
CA ALA A 260 -12.73 -1.63 17.80
C ALA A 260 -12.63 -1.22 19.27
N GLU A 261 -13.56 -1.66 20.11
CA GLU A 261 -13.50 -1.42 21.56
C GLU A 261 -12.29 -2.13 22.17
N TYR A 262 -12.06 -3.42 21.90
CA TYR A 262 -10.88 -4.12 22.39
C TYR A 262 -9.59 -3.45 21.93
N CYS A 263 -9.50 -3.03 20.67
CA CYS A 263 -8.34 -2.31 20.16
C CYS A 263 -8.12 -0.98 20.90
N THR A 264 -9.19 -0.24 21.17
CA THR A 264 -9.14 1.02 21.93
C THR A 264 -8.63 0.79 23.35
N GLN A 265 -9.14 -0.24 24.03
CA GLN A 265 -8.69 -0.61 25.36
C GLN A 265 -7.22 -1.06 25.39
N VAL A 266 -6.79 -1.81 24.37
CA VAL A 266 -5.37 -2.19 24.19
C VAL A 266 -4.49 -0.95 24.08
N VAL A 267 -4.82 0.00 23.21
CA VAL A 267 -4.06 1.25 23.07
C VAL A 267 -4.02 2.02 24.39
N ALA A 268 -5.18 2.23 25.01
CA ALA A 268 -5.32 3.06 26.20
C ALA A 268 -4.62 2.52 27.47
N ASN A 269 -4.32 1.21 27.51
CA ASN A 269 -3.72 0.51 28.66
C ASN A 269 -2.32 -0.05 28.36
N THR A 270 -1.67 0.40 27.30
CA THR A 270 -0.26 0.06 26.99
C THR A 270 0.66 1.25 27.20
N PRO A 271 1.99 1.04 27.42
CA PRO A 271 2.88 2.07 27.96
C PRO A 271 3.13 3.27 27.03
N TYR A 272 2.77 3.18 25.77
CA TYR A 272 3.03 4.22 24.77
C TYR A 272 1.90 5.25 24.66
N PHE A 273 0.71 5.00 25.28
CA PHE A 273 -0.41 5.93 25.28
C PHE A 273 -0.17 7.06 26.29
N LYS A 274 0.52 8.08 25.85
CA LYS A 274 0.88 9.28 26.61
C LYS A 274 0.82 10.50 25.72
N ASP A 275 0.75 11.67 26.33
CA ASP A 275 0.70 12.94 25.57
C ASP A 275 1.85 13.04 24.55
N GLY A 276 1.52 13.35 23.31
CA GLY A 276 2.45 13.41 22.20
C GLY A 276 2.69 12.08 21.48
N PHE A 277 1.92 11.01 21.75
CA PHE A 277 2.05 9.73 21.04
C PHE A 277 1.83 9.89 19.53
N SER A 278 2.41 8.98 18.74
CA SER A 278 2.24 8.92 17.30
C SER A 278 1.41 7.71 16.89
N TYR A 279 0.57 7.89 15.88
CA TYR A 279 -0.47 6.93 15.55
C TYR A 279 -0.74 6.83 14.05
N GLN A 280 -0.99 5.62 13.60
CA GLN A 280 -1.52 5.34 12.27
C GLN A 280 -2.60 4.28 12.35
N THR A 281 -3.63 4.42 11.53
CA THR A 281 -4.72 3.44 11.41
C THR A 281 -4.97 3.07 9.95
N GLY A 282 -5.32 1.81 9.71
CA GLY A 282 -5.81 1.38 8.41
C GLY A 282 -7.22 1.91 8.11
N VAL A 283 -7.64 1.79 6.87
CA VAL A 283 -8.95 2.28 6.37
C VAL A 283 -10.12 1.30 6.59
N GLY A 284 -9.90 0.21 7.32
CA GLY A 284 -10.98 -0.74 7.64
C GLY A 284 -12.00 -0.18 8.64
N GLY A 285 -13.27 -0.57 8.53
CA GLY A 285 -14.34 -0.05 9.39
C GLY A 285 -14.09 -0.23 10.90
N ALA A 286 -13.46 -1.33 11.34
CA ALA A 286 -13.08 -1.53 12.73
C ALA A 286 -11.93 -0.59 13.16
N SER A 287 -10.93 -0.39 12.31
CA SER A 287 -9.82 0.52 12.56
C SER A 287 -10.29 1.98 12.68
N ILE A 288 -11.20 2.40 11.80
CA ILE A 288 -11.85 3.72 11.86
C ILE A 288 -12.66 3.87 13.15
N ALA A 289 -13.44 2.86 13.50
CA ALA A 289 -14.24 2.89 14.74
C ALA A 289 -13.37 2.96 16.00
N SER A 290 -12.20 2.27 16.01
CA SER A 290 -11.26 2.36 17.13
C SER A 290 -10.68 3.77 17.28
N THR A 291 -10.39 4.47 16.18
CA THR A 291 -9.93 5.86 16.22
C THR A 291 -10.98 6.80 16.80
N ILE A 292 -12.25 6.61 16.44
CA ILE A 292 -13.38 7.40 17.00
C ILE A 292 -13.55 7.09 18.48
N SER A 293 -13.45 5.84 18.91
CA SER A 293 -13.54 5.46 20.32
C SER A 293 -12.35 5.99 21.13
N LEU A 294 -11.14 5.92 20.56
CA LEU A 294 -9.92 6.41 21.19
C LEU A 294 -9.99 7.93 21.45
N SER A 295 -10.64 8.69 20.56
CA SER A 295 -10.78 10.15 20.72
C SER A 295 -11.47 10.54 22.04
N LYS A 296 -12.43 9.74 22.51
CA LYS A 296 -13.13 9.97 23.79
C LYS A 296 -12.19 9.79 24.97
N ILE A 297 -11.39 8.72 24.96
CA ILE A 297 -10.39 8.46 26.01
C ILE A 297 -9.30 9.55 26.00
N MET A 298 -8.92 10.04 24.84
CA MET A 298 -7.97 11.15 24.70
C MET A 298 -8.52 12.43 25.37
N GLU A 299 -9.79 12.76 25.15
CA GLU A 299 -10.46 13.90 25.81
C GLU A 299 -10.54 13.70 27.32
N GLU A 300 -11.03 12.55 27.79
CA GLU A 300 -11.18 12.24 29.22
C GLU A 300 -9.85 12.31 29.98
N LYS A 301 -8.76 11.82 29.36
CA LYS A 301 -7.41 11.79 29.95
C LYS A 301 -6.57 13.03 29.63
N ASN A 302 -7.09 13.97 28.83
CA ASN A 302 -6.36 15.14 28.33
C ASN A 302 -5.03 14.74 27.65
N ILE A 303 -5.06 13.68 26.82
CA ILE A 303 -3.93 13.17 26.05
C ILE A 303 -4.11 13.58 24.59
N HIS A 304 -3.08 14.18 24.00
CA HIS A 304 -3.10 14.61 22.61
C HIS A 304 -2.13 13.76 21.77
N MET A 305 -2.56 13.40 20.58
CA MET A 305 -1.70 12.82 19.56
C MET A 305 -0.69 13.86 19.10
N GLY A 306 0.59 13.53 19.11
CA GLY A 306 1.64 14.40 18.60
C GLY A 306 1.71 14.39 17.08
N LEU A 307 1.54 13.21 16.48
CA LEU A 307 1.68 12.98 15.06
C LEU A 307 0.74 11.85 14.59
N GLY A 308 -0.14 12.16 13.65
CA GLY A 308 -0.85 11.17 12.84
C GLY A 308 -0.12 10.97 11.52
N VAL A 309 0.01 9.72 11.08
CA VAL A 309 0.82 9.35 9.90
C VAL A 309 0.01 8.49 8.93
N GLY A 310 0.30 8.60 7.66
CA GLY A 310 -0.05 7.63 6.63
C GLY A 310 -1.16 8.05 5.71
N GLY A 311 -1.94 7.09 5.22
CA GLY A 311 -3.17 7.34 4.49
C GLY A 311 -4.27 7.79 5.45
N LEU A 312 -4.84 8.95 5.21
CA LEU A 312 -5.73 9.61 6.14
C LEU A 312 -7.19 9.50 5.73
N THR A 313 -8.06 9.58 6.74
CA THR A 313 -9.51 9.57 6.61
C THR A 313 -10.13 10.66 7.48
N LYS A 314 -11.39 10.97 7.24
CA LYS A 314 -12.18 11.95 8.01
C LYS A 314 -11.94 11.91 9.52
N PRO A 315 -12.02 10.75 10.24
CA PRO A 315 -11.82 10.74 11.70
C PRO A 315 -10.46 11.26 12.15
N MET A 316 -9.40 11.03 11.38
CA MET A 316 -8.07 11.59 11.69
C MET A 316 -8.04 13.11 11.50
N CYS A 317 -8.68 13.61 10.46
CA CYS A 317 -8.83 15.06 10.21
C CYS A 317 -9.66 15.72 11.32
N GLU A 318 -10.74 15.08 11.77
CA GLU A 318 -11.55 15.56 12.91
C GLU A 318 -10.75 15.63 14.21
N LEU A 319 -9.81 14.72 14.46
CA LEU A 319 -8.90 14.82 15.60
C LEU A 319 -8.02 16.09 15.51
N LEU A 320 -7.53 16.40 14.32
CA LEU A 320 -6.74 17.61 14.08
C LEU A 320 -7.58 18.88 14.29
N ASP A 321 -8.77 18.94 13.70
CA ASP A 321 -9.67 20.11 13.79
C ASP A 321 -10.16 20.37 15.21
N ARG A 322 -10.31 19.31 16.01
CA ARG A 322 -10.66 19.38 17.46
C ARG A 322 -9.46 19.68 18.37
N GLY A 323 -8.24 19.79 17.81
CA GLY A 323 -7.02 19.99 18.59
C GLY A 323 -6.53 18.76 19.36
N LEU A 324 -7.12 17.58 19.14
CA LEU A 324 -6.69 16.31 19.74
C LEU A 324 -5.47 15.72 19.03
N ALA A 325 -5.22 16.07 17.78
CA ALA A 325 -3.96 15.80 17.08
C ALA A 325 -3.23 17.13 16.81
N ARG A 326 -1.90 17.13 16.93
CA ARG A 326 -1.10 18.34 16.72
C ARG A 326 -0.71 18.52 15.25
N LYS A 327 -0.36 17.43 14.58
CA LYS A 327 0.08 17.39 13.19
C LYS A 327 -0.38 16.10 12.51
N LEU A 328 -0.69 16.21 11.22
CA LEU A 328 -0.88 15.07 10.33
C LEU A 328 0.15 15.14 9.20
N VAL A 329 0.70 13.99 8.83
CA VAL A 329 1.54 13.83 7.62
C VAL A 329 0.92 12.75 6.74
N ASP A 330 0.67 13.08 5.49
CA ASP A 330 -0.17 12.32 4.59
C ASP A 330 0.57 11.86 3.33
N THR A 331 0.33 10.60 2.97
CA THR A 331 0.78 9.99 1.73
C THR A 331 -0.35 9.68 0.77
N GLN A 332 -1.59 9.64 1.27
CA GLN A 332 -2.78 9.40 0.46
C GLN A 332 -4.05 9.76 1.23
N ASP A 333 -4.90 10.53 0.60
CA ASP A 333 -6.24 10.80 1.09
C ASP A 333 -7.19 9.65 0.71
N PHE A 334 -7.92 9.12 1.70
CA PHE A 334 -8.85 8.00 1.48
C PHE A 334 -10.32 8.39 1.42
N ASP A 335 -10.62 9.66 1.62
CA ASP A 335 -11.95 10.25 1.43
C ASP A 335 -11.84 11.75 1.11
N LEU A 336 -12.96 12.34 0.67
CA LEU A 336 -13.00 13.75 0.28
C LEU A 336 -12.85 14.71 1.47
N ASP A 337 -13.14 14.28 2.69
CA ASP A 337 -12.89 15.10 3.89
C ASP A 337 -11.37 15.27 4.11
N ALA A 338 -10.60 14.21 3.93
CA ALA A 338 -9.13 14.26 4.01
C ALA A 338 -8.55 15.13 2.89
N VAL A 339 -8.99 14.92 1.63
CA VAL A 339 -8.63 15.74 0.47
C VAL A 339 -8.86 17.24 0.71
N ASN A 340 -9.97 17.60 1.32
CA ASN A 340 -10.29 19.01 1.62
C ASN A 340 -9.49 19.53 2.82
N ASN A 341 -9.21 18.67 3.81
CA ASN A 341 -8.47 19.05 5.00
C ASN A 341 -7.01 19.36 4.68
N VAL A 342 -6.33 18.52 3.87
CA VAL A 342 -4.92 18.78 3.47
C VAL A 342 -4.79 20.08 2.68
N ALA A 343 -5.79 20.44 1.88
CA ALA A 343 -5.78 21.69 1.11
C ALA A 343 -5.99 22.95 1.96
N SER A 344 -6.56 22.84 3.16
CA SER A 344 -7.01 23.99 3.96
C SER A 344 -6.39 24.08 5.35
N ASN A 345 -5.97 22.97 5.96
CA ASN A 345 -5.45 22.96 7.32
C ASN A 345 -3.90 23.03 7.34
N PRO A 346 -3.30 24.10 7.90
CA PRO A 346 -1.84 24.30 7.89
C PRO A 346 -1.08 23.31 8.79
N ASN A 347 -1.77 22.44 9.49
CA ASN A 347 -1.19 21.38 10.33
C ASN A 347 -1.32 19.98 9.69
N HIS A 348 -1.81 19.91 8.45
CA HIS A 348 -1.88 18.72 7.63
C HIS A 348 -0.92 18.87 6.46
N PHE A 349 0.07 17.99 6.32
CA PHE A 349 1.18 18.13 5.39
C PHE A 349 1.28 16.95 4.45
N PRO A 350 1.42 17.18 3.13
CA PRO A 350 1.82 16.13 2.20
C PRO A 350 3.28 15.72 2.46
N ILE A 351 3.56 14.42 2.41
CA ILE A 351 4.90 13.85 2.43
C ILE A 351 5.06 12.83 1.30
N SER A 352 6.29 12.62 0.84
CA SER A 352 6.57 11.57 -0.14
C SER A 352 6.38 10.17 0.46
N ALA A 353 6.09 9.18 -0.37
CA ALA A 353 6.09 7.78 0.05
C ALA A 353 7.47 7.32 0.56
N GLY A 354 8.53 7.99 0.10
CA GLY A 354 9.89 7.79 0.59
C GLY A 354 10.08 8.28 2.02
N GLU A 355 9.66 9.52 2.32
CA GLU A 355 9.67 10.03 3.71
C GLU A 355 8.78 9.20 4.63
N TYR A 356 7.66 8.74 4.12
CA TYR A 356 6.76 7.87 4.85
C TYR A 356 7.45 6.57 5.27
N ALA A 357 8.02 5.80 4.31
CA ALA A 357 8.31 4.39 4.56
C ALA A 357 9.60 3.82 3.93
N SER A 358 10.34 4.57 3.09
CA SER A 358 11.53 4.00 2.44
C SER A 358 12.61 3.64 3.46
N PRO A 359 13.13 2.39 3.44
CA PRO A 359 14.22 1.97 4.32
C PRO A 359 15.54 2.71 4.03
N MET A 360 15.63 3.41 2.89
CA MET A 360 16.78 4.23 2.54
C MET A 360 16.79 5.60 3.22
N ASN A 361 15.68 6.00 3.83
CA ASN A 361 15.58 7.26 4.56
C ASN A 361 15.99 7.09 6.02
N LYS A 362 16.86 7.98 6.52
CA LYS A 362 17.44 7.93 7.87
C LYS A 362 16.41 8.09 9.00
N GLY A 363 15.21 8.55 8.69
CA GLY A 363 14.15 8.81 9.66
C GLY A 363 12.77 8.76 9.02
N ALA A 364 12.46 7.66 8.29
CA ALA A 364 11.11 7.48 7.75
C ALA A 364 10.05 7.57 8.86
N PHE A 365 8.93 8.21 8.56
CA PHE A 365 7.90 8.52 9.56
C PHE A 365 7.33 7.26 10.22
N VAL A 366 7.23 6.13 9.49
CA VAL A 366 6.79 4.85 10.07
C VAL A 366 7.68 4.39 11.24
N ASN A 367 8.97 4.73 11.24
CA ASN A 367 9.91 4.37 12.32
C ASN A 367 9.72 5.23 13.60
N LYS A 368 8.81 6.22 13.55
CA LYS A 368 8.46 7.07 14.69
C LYS A 368 7.13 6.70 15.32
N LEU A 369 6.39 5.77 14.73
CA LEU A 369 5.08 5.35 15.23
C LEU A 369 5.18 4.70 16.63
N ASP A 370 4.34 5.16 17.54
CA ASP A 370 4.08 4.47 18.81
C ASP A 370 3.07 3.35 18.59
N TYR A 371 2.04 3.60 17.79
CA TYR A 371 1.02 2.62 17.43
C TYR A 371 0.72 2.61 15.94
N VAL A 372 0.51 1.40 15.43
CA VAL A 372 -0.15 1.18 14.15
C VAL A 372 -1.26 0.14 14.29
N ILE A 373 -2.42 0.44 13.69
CA ILE A 373 -3.57 -0.48 13.65
C ILE A 373 -3.77 -0.93 12.21
N LEU A 374 -3.67 -2.22 12.00
CA LEU A 374 -3.70 -2.86 10.69
C LEU A 374 -4.81 -3.90 10.64
N ALA A 375 -5.23 -4.27 9.42
CA ALA A 375 -6.17 -5.36 9.20
C ALA A 375 -5.51 -6.48 8.39
N SER A 376 -5.89 -7.74 8.63
CA SER A 376 -5.36 -8.88 7.89
C SER A 376 -6.48 -9.77 7.36
N LEU A 377 -6.21 -10.47 6.26
CA LEU A 377 -7.06 -11.56 5.77
C LEU A 377 -6.87 -12.81 6.61
N GLU A 378 -5.62 -13.13 6.92
CA GLU A 378 -5.23 -14.29 7.73
C GLU A 378 -4.09 -13.89 8.67
N VAL A 379 -4.05 -14.51 9.85
CA VAL A 379 -2.94 -14.45 10.80
C VAL A 379 -2.66 -15.88 11.28
N ASP A 380 -1.41 -16.32 11.24
CA ASP A 380 -1.04 -17.66 11.73
C ASP A 380 -0.58 -17.67 13.19
N THR A 381 -0.33 -18.88 13.70
CA THR A 381 0.14 -19.09 15.08
C THR A 381 1.54 -18.53 15.34
N HIS A 382 2.27 -18.13 14.30
CA HIS A 382 3.54 -17.41 14.38
C HIS A 382 3.37 -15.89 14.27
N PHE A 383 2.13 -15.39 14.25
CA PHE A 383 1.77 -13.99 14.03
C PHE A 383 2.09 -13.46 12.62
N ASN A 384 2.48 -14.31 11.67
CA ASN A 384 2.62 -13.87 10.29
C ASN A 384 1.25 -13.45 9.74
N CYS A 385 1.23 -12.38 8.96
CA CYS A 385 0.01 -11.87 8.33
C CYS A 385 0.01 -12.05 6.83
N ASN A 386 -1.16 -12.34 6.28
CA ASN A 386 -1.45 -12.32 4.86
C ASN A 386 -2.48 -11.22 4.56
N VAL A 387 -2.13 -10.32 3.64
CA VAL A 387 -3.00 -9.23 3.17
C VAL A 387 -3.13 -9.18 1.64
N VAL A 388 -2.59 -10.16 0.92
CA VAL A 388 -2.50 -10.16 -0.54
C VAL A 388 -3.31 -11.27 -1.19
N VAL A 389 -3.18 -12.51 -0.71
CA VAL A 389 -3.80 -13.68 -1.34
C VAL A 389 -5.03 -14.10 -0.55
N GLY A 390 -6.15 -14.29 -1.23
CA GLY A 390 -7.38 -14.80 -0.63
C GLY A 390 -7.26 -16.28 -0.23
N SER A 391 -8.22 -16.76 0.56
CA SER A 391 -8.32 -18.16 0.95
C SER A 391 -8.56 -19.14 -0.22
N ASP A 392 -8.90 -18.59 -1.38
CA ASP A 392 -9.03 -19.30 -2.67
C ASP A 392 -7.73 -19.31 -3.49
N GLY A 393 -6.67 -18.71 -2.98
CA GLY A 393 -5.37 -18.58 -3.65
C GLY A 393 -5.27 -17.41 -4.63
N ILE A 394 -6.33 -16.63 -4.80
CA ILE A 394 -6.37 -15.51 -5.75
C ILE A 394 -5.75 -14.25 -5.12
N ILE A 395 -4.93 -13.54 -5.90
CA ILE A 395 -4.41 -12.22 -5.52
C ILE A 395 -5.58 -11.25 -5.49
N THR A 396 -5.91 -10.72 -4.31
CA THR A 396 -7.07 -9.85 -4.09
C THR A 396 -6.79 -8.66 -3.18
N GLY A 397 -5.55 -8.53 -2.70
CA GLY A 397 -5.18 -7.54 -1.71
C GLY A 397 -3.92 -6.74 -2.05
N ALA A 398 -3.42 -6.04 -1.07
CA ALA A 398 -2.25 -5.18 -1.19
C ALA A 398 -1.39 -5.25 0.08
N GLN A 399 -0.07 -5.29 -0.09
CA GLN A 399 0.84 -5.02 1.01
C GLN A 399 0.65 -3.58 1.53
N GLY A 400 0.55 -2.62 0.59
CA GLY A 400 0.45 -1.21 0.97
C GLY A 400 1.59 -0.80 1.90
N GLY A 401 1.26 -0.06 2.95
CA GLY A 401 2.20 0.26 4.04
C GLY A 401 2.17 -0.74 5.20
N HIS A 402 1.47 -1.88 5.07
CA HIS A 402 1.29 -2.83 6.18
C HIS A 402 2.62 -3.35 6.75
N PRO A 403 3.54 -3.96 5.96
CA PRO A 403 4.82 -4.41 6.51
C PRO A 403 5.75 -3.25 6.90
N ASP A 404 5.66 -2.10 6.22
CA ASP A 404 6.47 -0.93 6.54
C ASP A 404 6.18 -0.39 7.94
N THR A 405 4.88 -0.20 8.23
CA THR A 405 4.42 0.33 9.52
C THR A 405 4.53 -0.68 10.64
N ALA A 406 4.27 -1.95 10.35
CA ALA A 406 4.45 -3.03 11.32
C ALA A 406 5.90 -3.12 11.80
N GLN A 407 6.87 -3.02 10.89
CA GLN A 407 8.29 -3.03 11.23
C GLN A 407 8.73 -1.77 12.00
N GLY A 408 8.12 -0.62 11.68
CA GLY A 408 8.53 0.68 12.23
C GLY A 408 7.92 1.02 13.58
N ALA A 409 6.71 0.55 13.89
CA ALA A 409 5.96 0.92 15.08
C ALA A 409 6.48 0.22 16.35
N LYS A 410 6.32 0.88 17.51
CA LYS A 410 6.61 0.28 18.82
C LYS A 410 5.57 -0.73 19.26
N CYS A 411 4.32 -0.56 18.79
CA CYS A 411 3.22 -1.48 19.05
C CYS A 411 2.36 -1.62 17.80
N THR A 412 2.46 -2.78 17.16
CA THR A 412 1.67 -3.16 16.00
C THR A 412 0.47 -3.98 16.43
N ILE A 413 -0.73 -3.49 16.15
CA ILE A 413 -2.00 -4.15 16.46
C ILE A 413 -2.66 -4.56 15.14
N VAL A 414 -2.91 -5.85 14.97
CA VAL A 414 -3.63 -6.39 13.82
C VAL A 414 -5.06 -6.73 14.24
N ILE A 415 -6.04 -6.17 13.57
CA ILE A 415 -7.46 -6.49 13.76
C ILE A 415 -7.89 -7.47 12.68
N ALA A 416 -8.36 -8.63 13.07
CA ALA A 416 -8.96 -9.63 12.20
C ALA A 416 -10.15 -10.28 12.90
N PRO A 417 -11.36 -10.38 12.28
CA PRO A 417 -12.43 -11.16 12.87
C PRO A 417 -11.97 -12.62 12.98
N LEU A 418 -12.41 -13.33 14.01
CA LEU A 418 -12.04 -14.76 14.14
C LEU A 418 -12.42 -15.54 12.88
N LEU A 419 -13.59 -15.23 12.32
CA LEU A 419 -14.12 -15.81 11.09
C LEU A 419 -14.57 -14.74 10.11
N GLN A 420 -14.17 -14.85 8.85
CA GLN A 420 -14.73 -14.12 7.72
C GLN A 420 -15.74 -15.00 6.99
N GLY A 421 -17.02 -14.85 7.34
CA GLY A 421 -18.05 -15.79 6.92
C GLY A 421 -17.81 -17.16 7.57
N ARG A 422 -17.43 -18.17 6.77
CA ARG A 422 -17.06 -19.52 7.23
C ARG A 422 -15.56 -19.80 7.10
N ILE A 423 -14.75 -18.79 6.86
CA ILE A 423 -13.30 -18.93 6.68
C ILE A 423 -12.63 -18.46 7.96
N PRO A 424 -11.80 -19.29 8.63
CA PRO A 424 -11.02 -18.85 9.78
C PRO A 424 -9.97 -17.83 9.33
N ALA A 425 -9.94 -16.67 10.01
CA ALA A 425 -8.88 -15.67 9.79
C ALA A 425 -7.66 -15.94 10.68
N ILE A 426 -7.84 -16.71 11.77
CA ILE A 426 -6.74 -17.21 12.59
C ILE A 426 -6.52 -18.68 12.22
N CYS A 427 -5.34 -19.00 11.70
CA CYS A 427 -5.01 -20.29 11.10
C CYS A 427 -3.67 -20.85 11.60
N THR A 428 -3.35 -22.08 11.23
CA THR A 428 -2.05 -22.68 11.57
C THR A 428 -0.91 -22.03 10.78
N ASP A 429 -1.09 -21.89 9.46
CA ASP A 429 -0.15 -21.24 8.54
C ASP A 429 -0.96 -20.37 7.57
N VAL A 430 -0.53 -19.11 7.37
CA VAL A 430 -1.16 -18.24 6.36
C VAL A 430 -0.87 -18.74 4.94
N THR A 431 -1.77 -18.42 4.00
CA THR A 431 -1.60 -18.78 2.58
C THR A 431 -0.32 -18.17 2.01
N THR A 432 -0.04 -16.92 2.34
CA THR A 432 1.15 -16.19 1.88
C THR A 432 1.61 -15.23 2.98
N VAL A 433 2.90 -15.22 3.29
CA VAL A 433 3.44 -14.28 4.28
C VAL A 433 3.71 -12.94 3.61
N THR A 434 3.00 -11.91 4.06
CA THR A 434 3.19 -10.52 3.60
C THR A 434 3.77 -9.61 4.68
N THR A 435 3.54 -9.94 5.95
CA THR A 435 4.14 -9.26 7.10
C THR A 435 4.62 -10.31 8.08
N PRO A 436 5.91 -10.32 8.43
CA PRO A 436 6.47 -11.32 9.33
C PRO A 436 5.98 -11.12 10.76
N GLY A 437 5.73 -12.22 11.47
CA GLY A 437 5.17 -12.20 12.82
C GLY A 437 6.06 -11.51 13.85
N GLU A 438 7.35 -11.39 13.61
CA GLU A 438 8.25 -10.62 14.47
C GLU A 438 7.92 -9.12 14.52
N SER A 439 7.15 -8.60 13.54
CA SER A 439 6.67 -7.22 13.48
C SER A 439 5.25 -7.04 14.03
N VAL A 440 4.58 -8.11 14.45
CA VAL A 440 3.20 -8.06 14.93
C VAL A 440 3.18 -8.33 16.43
N ASP A 441 2.72 -7.36 17.20
CA ASP A 441 2.75 -7.44 18.67
C ASP A 441 1.45 -7.97 19.26
N ILE A 442 0.31 -7.57 18.70
CA ILE A 442 -1.03 -7.90 19.24
C ILE A 442 -1.98 -8.21 18.08
N VAL A 443 -2.78 -9.26 18.26
CA VAL A 443 -3.89 -9.61 17.37
C VAL A 443 -5.20 -9.45 18.12
N VAL A 444 -6.13 -8.66 17.57
CA VAL A 444 -7.44 -8.38 18.13
C VAL A 444 -8.51 -9.05 17.29
N THR A 445 -9.30 -9.92 17.91
CA THR A 445 -10.45 -10.60 17.30
C THR A 445 -11.73 -10.29 18.06
N ASP A 446 -12.88 -10.65 17.52
CA ASP A 446 -14.17 -10.60 18.21
C ASP A 446 -14.31 -11.68 19.33
N TYR A 447 -13.35 -12.59 19.47
CA TYR A 447 -13.31 -13.62 20.51
C TYR A 447 -12.23 -13.41 21.59
N GLY A 448 -11.38 -12.42 21.42
CA GLY A 448 -10.34 -12.06 22.37
C GLY A 448 -9.09 -11.48 21.71
N VAL A 449 -8.11 -11.20 22.55
CA VAL A 449 -6.87 -10.52 22.20
C VAL A 449 -5.69 -11.43 22.47
N ALA A 450 -4.85 -11.68 21.47
CA ALA A 450 -3.61 -12.42 21.60
C ALA A 450 -2.41 -11.48 21.55
N VAL A 451 -1.52 -11.61 22.53
CA VAL A 451 -0.26 -10.85 22.58
C VAL A 451 0.88 -11.78 22.14
N ASN A 452 1.70 -11.31 21.23
CA ASN A 452 2.87 -12.05 20.76
C ASN A 452 3.78 -12.40 21.95
N PRO A 453 4.19 -13.66 22.12
CA PRO A 453 5.08 -14.08 23.22
C PRO A 453 6.41 -13.29 23.31
N ARG A 454 6.82 -12.64 22.22
CA ARG A 454 8.00 -11.76 22.18
C ARG A 454 7.80 -10.43 22.93
N ARG A 455 6.54 -10.12 23.36
CA ARG A 455 6.15 -8.87 24.01
C ARG A 455 5.55 -9.12 25.42
N PRO A 456 6.34 -9.71 26.34
CA PRO A 456 5.89 -9.93 27.72
C PRO A 456 5.51 -8.61 28.43
N ASP A 457 6.15 -7.49 28.05
CA ASP A 457 5.84 -6.16 28.55
C ASP A 457 4.38 -5.74 28.28
N LEU A 458 3.89 -5.98 27.07
CA LEU A 458 2.52 -5.67 26.69
C LEU A 458 1.53 -6.64 27.34
N LEU A 459 1.90 -7.93 27.43
CA LEU A 459 1.05 -8.93 28.08
C LEU A 459 0.84 -8.61 29.56
N GLU A 460 1.89 -8.24 30.28
CA GLU A 460 1.81 -7.86 31.70
C GLU A 460 0.95 -6.60 31.89
N ALA A 461 1.12 -5.59 31.03
CA ALA A 461 0.32 -4.38 31.07
C ALA A 461 -1.18 -4.67 30.88
N LEU A 462 -1.55 -5.48 29.89
CA LEU A 462 -2.94 -5.83 29.63
C LEU A 462 -3.54 -6.76 30.69
N LYS A 463 -2.76 -7.68 31.27
CA LYS A 463 -3.18 -8.48 32.44
C LYS A 463 -3.46 -7.61 33.68
N ALA A 464 -2.60 -6.63 33.93
CA ALA A 464 -2.77 -5.72 35.06
C ALA A 464 -4.00 -4.81 34.89
N ALA A 465 -4.31 -4.42 33.65
CA ALA A 465 -5.47 -3.58 33.33
C ALA A 465 -6.81 -4.33 33.35
N ASP A 466 -6.79 -5.65 33.16
CA ASP A 466 -7.97 -6.54 33.06
C ASP A 466 -9.09 -5.96 32.16
N CYS A 467 -8.68 -5.40 31.02
CA CYS A 467 -9.57 -4.59 30.17
C CYS A 467 -10.06 -5.32 28.91
N VAL A 468 -9.47 -6.47 28.55
CA VAL A 468 -9.83 -7.28 27.37
C VAL A 468 -9.70 -8.77 27.67
N PRO A 469 -10.48 -9.66 27.00
CA PRO A 469 -10.34 -11.10 27.17
C PRO A 469 -9.04 -11.57 26.49
N LEU A 470 -8.01 -11.86 27.28
CA LEU A 470 -6.72 -12.38 26.77
C LEU A 470 -6.81 -13.87 26.46
N LYS A 471 -6.26 -14.24 25.31
CA LYS A 471 -6.11 -15.63 24.83
C LYS A 471 -4.75 -15.80 24.16
N THR A 472 -4.29 -17.03 24.02
CA THR A 472 -3.17 -17.29 23.11
C THR A 472 -3.65 -17.33 21.66
N ILE A 473 -2.75 -17.18 20.72
CA ILE A 473 -3.11 -17.23 19.29
C ILE A 473 -3.59 -18.65 18.91
N GLU A 474 -3.04 -19.69 19.55
CA GLU A 474 -3.44 -21.08 19.39
C GLU A 474 -4.87 -21.30 19.90
N GLU A 475 -5.23 -20.74 21.07
CA GLU A 475 -6.61 -20.81 21.58
C GLU A 475 -7.60 -20.15 20.61
N LEU A 476 -7.25 -19.02 20.00
CA LEU A 476 -8.08 -18.37 18.99
C LEU A 476 -8.24 -19.23 17.74
N ARG A 477 -7.16 -19.83 17.23
CA ARG A 477 -7.21 -20.78 16.11
C ARG A 477 -8.10 -21.98 16.45
N ASP A 478 -7.92 -22.58 17.63
CA ASP A 478 -8.68 -23.77 18.05
C ASP A 478 -10.17 -23.46 18.18
N ILE A 479 -10.54 -22.27 18.67
CA ILE A 479 -11.92 -21.81 18.68
C ILE A 479 -12.45 -21.71 17.25
N ALA A 480 -11.70 -21.08 16.33
CA ALA A 480 -12.11 -20.96 14.94
C ALA A 480 -12.35 -22.33 14.30
N TYR A 481 -11.40 -23.25 14.46
CA TYR A 481 -11.50 -24.60 13.90
C TYR A 481 -12.60 -25.45 14.55
N SER A 482 -12.92 -25.23 15.83
CA SER A 482 -14.06 -25.88 16.49
C SER A 482 -15.41 -25.47 15.90
N ILE A 483 -15.50 -24.27 15.32
CA ILE A 483 -16.74 -23.71 14.75
C ILE A 483 -16.92 -24.12 13.28
N VAL A 484 -15.86 -24.05 12.47
CA VAL A 484 -15.95 -24.20 11.01
C VAL A 484 -15.12 -25.36 10.44
N GLY A 485 -14.32 -26.03 11.26
CA GLY A 485 -13.34 -27.03 10.84
C GLY A 485 -12.02 -26.40 10.40
N GLU A 486 -11.00 -27.22 10.25
CA GLU A 486 -9.75 -26.81 9.61
C GLU A 486 -9.98 -26.64 8.11
N PRO A 487 -9.58 -25.50 7.50
CA PRO A 487 -9.83 -25.27 6.08
C PRO A 487 -8.96 -26.19 5.21
N GLU A 488 -9.51 -26.67 4.12
CA GLU A 488 -8.72 -27.34 3.09
C GLU A 488 -7.72 -26.36 2.48
N LYS A 489 -6.46 -26.80 2.33
CA LYS A 489 -5.42 -25.97 1.69
C LYS A 489 -5.69 -25.81 0.20
N VAL A 490 -5.49 -24.61 -0.32
CA VAL A 490 -5.57 -24.32 -1.74
C VAL A 490 -4.60 -25.23 -2.51
N GLN A 491 -5.06 -25.78 -3.63
CA GLN A 491 -4.21 -26.55 -4.52
C GLN A 491 -3.53 -25.63 -5.53
N PHE A 492 -2.23 -25.45 -5.35
CA PHE A 492 -1.40 -24.68 -6.25
C PHE A 492 -0.73 -25.56 -7.31
N GLY A 493 -0.41 -24.93 -8.46
CA GLY A 493 0.49 -25.47 -9.47
C GLY A 493 1.95 -25.27 -9.08
N ASP A 494 2.84 -25.74 -9.96
CA ASP A 494 4.29 -25.57 -9.76
C ASP A 494 4.79 -24.19 -10.22
N ARG A 495 4.07 -23.54 -11.14
CA ARG A 495 4.44 -22.25 -11.69
C ARG A 495 4.32 -21.15 -10.63
N ILE A 496 5.39 -20.39 -10.48
CA ILE A 496 5.38 -19.16 -9.65
C ILE A 496 4.92 -18.00 -10.55
N VAL A 497 3.84 -17.34 -10.12
CA VAL A 497 3.21 -16.21 -10.83
C VAL A 497 3.57 -14.87 -10.21
N GLY A 498 4.04 -14.87 -8.96
CA GLY A 498 4.46 -13.65 -8.27
C GLY A 498 5.38 -13.92 -7.09
N ILE A 499 6.00 -12.84 -6.60
CA ILE A 499 6.79 -12.82 -5.37
C ILE A 499 6.27 -11.75 -4.43
N ILE A 500 6.37 -12.03 -3.14
CA ILE A 500 6.18 -11.05 -2.07
C ILE A 500 7.57 -10.58 -1.66
N GLU A 501 7.83 -9.31 -1.87
CA GLU A 501 9.12 -8.70 -1.53
C GLU A 501 9.03 -8.00 -0.18
N ALA A 502 10.01 -8.26 0.67
CA ALA A 502 10.20 -7.53 1.90
C ALA A 502 10.65 -6.09 1.62
N ARG A 503 10.53 -5.21 2.61
CA ARG A 503 10.88 -3.80 2.52
C ARG A 503 12.33 -3.54 2.05
N ASP A 504 13.24 -4.44 2.39
CA ASP A 504 14.67 -4.38 2.05
C ASP A 504 15.03 -4.96 0.66
N GLY A 505 14.04 -5.51 -0.06
CA GLY A 505 14.22 -6.09 -1.38
C GLY A 505 14.45 -7.61 -1.39
N THR A 506 14.48 -8.25 -0.23
CA THR A 506 14.59 -9.72 -0.14
C THR A 506 13.26 -10.41 -0.37
N VAL A 507 13.26 -11.68 -0.76
CA VAL A 507 12.04 -12.45 -1.05
C VAL A 507 11.44 -13.01 0.25
N MET A 508 10.26 -12.51 0.60
CA MET A 508 9.49 -12.96 1.77
C MET A 508 8.73 -14.25 1.48
N ASP A 509 8.06 -14.32 0.34
CA ASP A 509 7.28 -15.48 -0.07
C ASP A 509 7.07 -15.51 -1.59
N VAL A 510 6.50 -16.60 -2.11
CA VAL A 510 6.14 -16.75 -3.51
C VAL A 510 4.63 -16.94 -3.64
N VAL A 511 4.06 -16.45 -4.74
CA VAL A 511 2.68 -16.71 -5.12
C VAL A 511 2.69 -17.71 -6.28
N ARG A 512 1.98 -18.83 -6.09
CA ARG A 512 1.89 -19.90 -7.08
C ARG A 512 0.58 -19.80 -7.87
N GLU A 513 0.62 -20.32 -9.08
CA GLU A 513 -0.56 -20.46 -9.94
C GLU A 513 -1.62 -21.33 -9.23
N VAL A 514 -2.86 -20.86 -9.21
CA VAL A 514 -3.98 -21.65 -8.70
C VAL A 514 -4.40 -22.66 -9.74
N LYS A 515 -4.49 -23.93 -9.35
CA LYS A 515 -5.01 -24.98 -10.24
C LYS A 515 -6.50 -24.76 -10.48
N PRO A 516 -6.99 -24.99 -11.74
CA PRO A 516 -8.42 -25.01 -11.98
C PRO A 516 -9.11 -25.98 -11.02
N PHE A 517 -10.25 -25.56 -10.49
CA PHE A 517 -11.06 -26.45 -9.65
C PHE A 517 -11.48 -27.66 -10.47
N SER A 518 -11.04 -28.85 -10.10
CA SER A 518 -11.53 -30.10 -10.67
C SER A 518 -12.47 -30.74 -9.66
N PHE A 519 -13.72 -31.01 -10.04
CA PHE A 519 -14.53 -31.93 -9.27
C PHE A 519 -13.77 -33.26 -9.19
N ARG A 520 -13.60 -33.80 -7.98
CA ARG A 520 -13.13 -35.18 -7.86
C ARG A 520 -14.14 -36.06 -8.59
N GLU A 521 -13.71 -36.72 -9.65
CA GLU A 521 -14.40 -37.90 -10.15
C GLU A 521 -14.16 -38.97 -9.08
N ASP A 522 -15.22 -39.25 -8.27
CA ASP A 522 -15.21 -40.37 -7.30
C ASP A 522 -15.20 -41.72 -8.02
#